data_b7f8e5b35ef58249ecc7957616813316
#
_entry.id   b7f8e5b35ef58249ecc7957616813316
#
_cell.length_a   1.000
_cell.length_b   1.000
_cell.length_c   1.000
_cell.angle_alpha   90.00
_cell.angle_beta   90.00
_cell.angle_gamma   90.00
#
_symmetry.space_group_name_H-M   'P 1'
#
loop_
_entity.id
_entity.type
_entity.pdbx_description
1 polymer ?
#
loop_
_entity_poly.entity_id
_entity_poly.type
_entity_poly.pdbx_seq_one_letter_code
_entity_poly.pdbx_strand_id
1 'polypeptide(L)'
;MNSFVRGLFNFLISVISGAAEESQSNTTKVSQHQSNNKTTRKPRSSSSSNARSGSAHRYEDPATSDRPQTSIREASIADALANASYTPVMDGDADPGEVVWTWVPYQEDASVGKDRPAVVIGAQGDGVYILQLTSKDHTRDAAQEAAAGRYWFDIGSGDWDSKGRPSEVRLDRALWVKATDVRREGSILPKATWQLIVDALEEHYRTHGE
;
A
#
# COMPACT_ATOMS: atom_id res chain seq x y z
N MET A 1 4.43 -16.82 -23.49
CA MET A 1 4.07 -17.09 -22.09
C MET A 1 5.36 -17.41 -21.34
N ASN A 2 5.89 -16.43 -20.63
CA ASN A 2 7.25 -16.53 -20.09
C ASN A 2 7.30 -17.40 -18.83
N SER A 3 8.11 -18.44 -18.86
CA SER A 3 8.38 -19.36 -17.73
C SER A 3 8.85 -18.66 -16.45
N PHE A 4 9.27 -17.41 -16.54
CA PHE A 4 9.80 -16.60 -15.44
C PHE A 4 8.70 -16.18 -14.44
N VAL A 5 7.49 -15.84 -14.91
CA VAL A 5 6.38 -15.41 -14.03
C VAL A 5 5.85 -16.60 -13.21
N ARG A 6 5.85 -17.79 -13.78
CA ARG A 6 5.49 -19.02 -13.03
C ARG A 6 6.48 -19.34 -11.90
N GLY A 7 7.76 -19.00 -12.09
CA GLY A 7 8.80 -19.20 -11.08
C GLY A 7 8.66 -18.28 -9.87
N LEU A 8 8.25 -17.02 -10.09
CA LEU A 8 8.12 -16.04 -9.01
C LEU A 8 6.91 -16.33 -8.11
N PHE A 9 5.77 -16.73 -8.68
CA PHE A 9 4.58 -17.09 -7.91
C PHE A 9 4.79 -18.38 -7.09
N ASN A 10 5.50 -19.37 -7.64
CA ASN A 10 5.83 -20.60 -6.91
C ASN A 10 6.94 -20.40 -5.86
N PHE A 11 7.82 -19.40 -6.04
CA PHE A 11 8.88 -19.12 -5.07
C PHE A 11 8.34 -18.48 -3.79
N LEU A 12 7.33 -17.61 -3.89
CA LEU A 12 6.65 -17.01 -2.73
C LEU A 12 5.86 -18.04 -1.89
N ILE A 13 5.30 -19.08 -2.53
CA ILE A 13 4.59 -20.15 -1.82
C ILE A 13 5.58 -21.16 -1.19
N SER A 14 6.76 -21.35 -1.76
CA SER A 14 7.74 -22.35 -1.29
C SER A 14 8.54 -21.90 -0.07
N VAL A 15 8.69 -20.60 0.18
CA VAL A 15 9.44 -20.05 1.33
C VAL A 15 8.67 -20.20 2.65
N ILE A 16 7.35 -20.40 2.60
CA ILE A 16 6.51 -20.55 3.80
C ILE A 16 6.51 -22.00 4.36
N SER A 17 7.01 -22.97 3.59
CA SER A 17 6.96 -24.41 3.99
C SER A 17 8.26 -24.98 4.56
N GLY A 18 9.30 -24.17 4.77
CA GLY A 18 10.63 -24.69 5.10
C GLY A 18 11.38 -23.99 6.22
N ALA A 19 10.77 -23.81 7.41
CA ALA A 19 11.53 -23.43 8.59
C ALA A 19 10.90 -23.97 9.87
N ALA A 20 11.03 -25.27 10.08
CA ALA A 20 10.91 -25.90 11.37
C ALA A 20 11.97 -27.01 11.45
N GLU A 21 13.17 -26.70 11.99
CA GLU A 21 14.01 -27.65 12.69
C GLU A 21 15.16 -26.93 13.41
N GLU A 22 15.11 -27.09 14.71
CA GLU A 22 16.14 -27.27 15.73
C GLU A 22 17.44 -26.48 15.71
N SER A 23 17.72 -25.80 16.82
CA SER A 23 19.00 -25.96 17.49
C SER A 23 18.89 -25.71 18.99
N GLN A 24 19.36 -26.72 19.75
CA GLN A 24 19.43 -26.80 21.19
C GLN A 24 20.55 -25.95 21.79
N SER A 25 20.24 -25.49 22.99
CA SER A 25 21.10 -25.34 24.16
C SER A 25 22.51 -24.72 24.04
N ASN A 26 22.73 -23.66 24.82
CA ASN A 26 23.82 -23.69 25.82
C ASN A 26 23.56 -22.71 26.97
N THR A 27 23.63 -23.31 28.15
CA THR A 27 23.53 -22.70 29.48
C THR A 27 24.87 -22.07 29.87
N THR A 28 24.88 -20.85 30.38
CA THR A 28 25.89 -20.46 31.36
C THR A 28 25.36 -19.40 32.33
N LYS A 29 25.57 -19.70 33.59
CA LYS A 29 25.14 -19.07 34.85
C LYS A 29 25.90 -17.80 35.19
N VAL A 30 25.29 -17.06 36.18
CA VAL A 30 25.90 -16.27 37.30
C VAL A 30 26.17 -14.80 36.93
N SER A 31 25.64 -13.80 37.64
CA SER A 31 25.75 -13.48 39.09
C SER A 31 24.76 -12.38 39.51
N GLN A 32 24.32 -12.53 40.71
CA GLN A 32 23.54 -11.57 41.52
C GLN A 32 24.35 -10.33 41.90
N HIS A 33 23.71 -9.16 41.92
CA HIS A 33 24.03 -8.19 42.98
C HIS A 33 22.77 -7.46 43.46
N GLN A 34 22.41 -7.73 44.71
CA GLN A 34 21.46 -6.94 45.50
C GLN A 34 22.15 -5.69 46.02
N SER A 35 21.43 -4.59 46.09
CA SER A 35 21.61 -3.63 47.16
C SER A 35 20.32 -2.85 47.43
N ASN A 36 19.87 -3.01 48.65
CA ASN A 36 18.82 -2.26 49.35
C ASN A 36 19.19 -0.79 49.50
N ASN A 37 18.24 0.13 49.49
CA ASN A 37 18.02 0.95 50.67
C ASN A 37 16.66 1.65 50.71
N LYS A 38 16.20 1.74 51.89
CA LYS A 38 14.97 2.01 52.60
C LYS A 38 14.69 3.51 52.82
N THR A 39 13.37 3.84 52.95
CA THR A 39 12.71 4.76 53.89
C THR A 39 12.80 6.27 53.55
N THR A 40 11.71 7.09 53.54
CA THR A 40 10.74 7.41 54.58
C THR A 40 9.68 8.41 54.11
N ARG A 41 8.42 8.17 54.55
CA ARG A 41 7.40 9.10 55.07
C ARG A 41 6.84 10.30 54.27
N LYS A 42 5.51 10.20 54.09
CA LYS A 42 4.45 11.23 53.94
C LYS A 42 4.42 12.21 55.15
N PRO A 43 3.83 13.45 55.03
CA PRO A 43 2.35 13.58 54.93
C PRO A 43 1.81 14.83 54.19
N ARG A 44 0.59 14.65 53.71
CA ARG A 44 -0.62 15.52 53.66
C ARG A 44 -0.51 17.05 53.58
N SER A 45 -1.19 17.64 52.58
CA SER A 45 -2.29 18.64 52.70
C SER A 45 -2.97 18.82 51.34
N SER A 46 -4.18 18.52 51.27
CA SER A 46 -5.48 19.19 51.04
C SER A 46 -5.58 20.23 49.94
N SER A 47 -6.59 19.97 49.11
CA SER A 47 -7.52 20.85 48.39
C SER A 47 -7.02 21.67 47.22
N SER A 48 -7.52 21.37 46.00
CA SER A 48 -8.67 22.07 45.40
C SER A 48 -8.95 21.49 44.03
N SER A 49 -10.22 21.23 43.87
CA SER A 49 -10.90 20.93 42.61
C SER A 49 -10.59 21.93 41.51
N ASN A 50 -10.05 21.47 40.41
CA ASN A 50 -10.28 22.11 39.12
C ASN A 50 -10.40 21.02 38.07
N ALA A 51 -11.64 20.71 37.77
CA ALA A 51 -12.02 19.90 36.59
C ALA A 51 -11.63 20.66 35.34
N ARG A 52 -10.43 20.38 34.85
CA ARG A 52 -10.12 20.69 33.45
C ARG A 52 -10.48 19.46 32.64
N SER A 53 -11.60 19.59 31.96
CA SER A 53 -11.99 18.83 30.80
C SER A 53 -10.74 18.59 29.94
N GLY A 54 -10.17 17.38 30.06
CA GLY A 54 -9.17 16.89 29.14
C GLY A 54 -9.85 16.67 27.81
N SER A 55 -9.77 17.66 26.93
CA SER A 55 -10.02 17.47 25.52
C SER A 55 -9.05 16.38 25.07
N ALA A 56 -9.59 15.16 24.98
CA ALA A 56 -8.93 14.11 24.24
C ALA A 56 -8.81 14.67 22.81
N HIS A 57 -7.60 15.08 22.43
CA HIS A 57 -7.27 15.26 21.03
C HIS A 57 -7.46 13.89 20.38
N ARG A 58 -8.71 13.68 19.92
CA ARG A 58 -8.99 12.67 18.92
C ARG A 58 -8.11 13.07 17.75
N TYR A 59 -7.10 12.29 17.45
CA TYR A 59 -6.38 12.36 16.18
C TYR A 59 -7.45 12.12 15.12
N GLU A 60 -8.01 13.20 14.61
CA GLU A 60 -8.82 13.16 13.41
C GLU A 60 -7.85 12.79 12.29
N ASP A 61 -7.97 11.55 11.84
CA ASP A 61 -7.35 11.10 10.61
C ASP A 61 -7.82 12.08 9.52
N PRO A 62 -6.91 12.80 8.81
CA PRO A 62 -7.32 13.79 7.81
C PRO A 62 -7.99 13.18 6.56
N ALA A 63 -8.62 12.03 6.70
CA ALA A 63 -9.11 11.18 5.63
C ALA A 63 -10.60 11.37 5.29
N THR A 64 -11.28 12.31 5.90
CA THR A 64 -12.65 12.68 5.51
C THR A 64 -12.67 14.04 4.84
N SER A 65 -11.97 14.17 3.71
CA SER A 65 -12.27 15.28 2.81
C SER A 65 -13.49 14.91 1.98
N ASP A 66 -14.47 15.81 1.95
CA ASP A 66 -15.56 15.74 0.97
C ASP A 66 -14.99 15.39 -0.40
N ARG A 67 -15.69 14.48 -1.10
CA ARG A 67 -15.29 14.02 -2.44
C ARG A 67 -14.95 15.22 -3.32
N PRO A 68 -13.70 15.38 -3.78
CA PRO A 68 -13.42 16.39 -4.79
C PRO A 68 -14.23 16.03 -6.04
N GLN A 69 -14.62 17.03 -6.82
CA GLN A 69 -15.18 16.77 -8.14
C GLN A 69 -14.07 16.16 -8.99
N THR A 70 -14.10 14.86 -9.13
CA THR A 70 -13.12 14.10 -9.93
C THR A 70 -13.86 13.19 -10.89
N SER A 71 -13.26 12.96 -12.05
CA SER A 71 -13.73 12.02 -13.06
C SER A 71 -13.45 10.55 -12.71
N ILE A 72 -12.78 10.28 -11.59
CA ILE A 72 -12.34 8.92 -11.24
C ILE A 72 -13.51 7.95 -11.12
N ARG A 73 -13.38 6.80 -11.75
CA ARG A 73 -14.38 5.73 -11.80
C ARG A 73 -13.71 4.37 -11.87
N GLU A 74 -14.43 3.33 -11.51
CA GLU A 74 -14.03 1.96 -11.77
C GLU A 74 -13.86 1.73 -13.26
N ALA A 75 -12.86 0.96 -13.62
CA ALA A 75 -12.59 0.52 -14.99
C ALA A 75 -12.37 -0.98 -15.02
N SER A 76 -12.64 -1.58 -16.16
CA SER A 76 -12.36 -3.00 -16.35
C SER A 76 -10.85 -3.24 -16.42
N ILE A 77 -10.38 -4.34 -15.81
CA ILE A 77 -8.99 -4.76 -15.91
C ILE A 77 -8.64 -5.07 -17.37
N ALA A 78 -9.60 -5.62 -18.12
CA ALA A 78 -9.43 -5.90 -19.55
C ALA A 78 -9.15 -4.62 -20.35
N ASP A 79 -9.88 -3.53 -20.07
CA ASP A 79 -9.65 -2.24 -20.74
C ASP A 79 -8.28 -1.65 -20.34
N ALA A 80 -7.91 -1.73 -19.07
CA ALA A 80 -6.60 -1.28 -18.63
C ALA A 80 -5.46 -2.04 -19.31
N LEU A 81 -5.58 -3.36 -19.45
CA LEU A 81 -4.61 -4.21 -20.16
C LEU A 81 -4.58 -3.94 -21.65
N ALA A 82 -5.74 -3.75 -22.28
CA ALA A 82 -5.83 -3.46 -23.72
C ALA A 82 -5.18 -2.12 -24.10
N ASN A 83 -5.11 -1.18 -23.16
CA ASN A 83 -4.49 0.15 -23.34
C ASN A 83 -3.11 0.27 -22.67
N ALA A 84 -2.57 -0.84 -22.15
CA ALA A 84 -1.29 -0.83 -21.45
C ALA A 84 -0.15 -0.41 -22.39
N SER A 85 0.63 0.57 -21.95
CA SER A 85 1.78 1.12 -22.68
C SER A 85 2.83 1.63 -21.69
N TYR A 86 4.06 1.83 -22.15
CA TYR A 86 5.12 2.41 -21.33
C TYR A 86 5.76 3.56 -22.09
N THR A 87 5.31 4.77 -21.79
CA THR A 87 5.71 6.01 -22.45
C THR A 87 5.84 7.17 -21.48
N PRO A 88 6.57 7.00 -20.33
CA PRO A 88 6.64 8.04 -19.30
C PRO A 88 7.44 9.26 -19.79
N VAL A 89 6.94 10.45 -19.48
CA VAL A 89 7.60 11.74 -19.75
C VAL A 89 7.38 12.65 -18.56
N MET A 90 8.47 13.13 -17.93
CA MET A 90 8.38 14.04 -16.76
C MET A 90 8.07 15.48 -17.24
N ASP A 91 6.84 15.74 -17.64
CA ASP A 91 6.39 17.04 -18.13
C ASP A 91 5.25 17.66 -17.31
N GLY A 92 4.75 16.95 -16.31
CA GLY A 92 3.67 17.37 -15.43
C GLY A 92 2.30 16.77 -15.79
N ASP A 93 2.20 16.07 -16.90
CA ASP A 93 1.04 15.26 -17.27
C ASP A 93 1.19 13.83 -16.73
N ALA A 94 0.10 13.09 -16.68
CA ALA A 94 0.12 11.71 -16.19
C ALA A 94 0.33 10.73 -17.35
N ASP A 95 1.50 10.13 -17.42
CA ASP A 95 1.86 9.21 -18.50
C ASP A 95 1.96 7.74 -18.07
N PRO A 96 1.66 6.79 -18.97
CA PRO A 96 1.85 5.36 -18.70
C PRO A 96 3.31 5.02 -18.36
N GLY A 97 3.51 4.39 -17.20
CA GLY A 97 4.83 4.09 -16.65
C GLY A 97 5.24 4.99 -15.49
N GLU A 98 4.35 5.87 -15.05
CA GLU A 98 4.59 6.77 -13.93
C GLU A 98 3.83 6.35 -12.68
N VAL A 99 4.31 6.81 -11.53
CA VAL A 99 3.55 6.86 -10.28
C VAL A 99 3.06 8.29 -10.10
N VAL A 100 1.76 8.43 -9.96
CA VAL A 100 1.08 9.71 -9.78
C VAL A 100 0.33 9.74 -8.45
N TRP A 101 -0.10 10.92 -8.02
CA TRP A 101 -0.95 11.07 -6.85
C TRP A 101 -2.33 11.56 -7.27
N THR A 102 -3.35 10.85 -6.82
CA THR A 102 -4.74 11.21 -7.09
C THR A 102 -5.64 10.80 -5.93
N TRP A 103 -6.81 11.42 -5.85
CA TRP A 103 -7.82 11.00 -4.90
C TRP A 103 -8.42 9.66 -5.34
N VAL A 104 -8.36 8.64 -4.48
CA VAL A 104 -8.89 7.30 -4.74
C VAL A 104 -10.07 7.04 -3.80
N PRO A 105 -11.28 6.79 -4.32
CA PRO A 105 -12.44 6.48 -3.51
C PRO A 105 -12.27 5.13 -2.80
N TYR A 106 -12.86 5.01 -1.62
CA TYR A 106 -12.97 3.69 -0.98
C TYR A 106 -13.94 2.82 -1.79
N GLN A 107 -13.67 1.52 -1.79
CA GLN A 107 -14.49 0.57 -2.55
C GLN A 107 -15.88 0.43 -1.91
N GLU A 108 -15.95 0.53 -0.60
CA GLU A 108 -17.17 0.38 0.20
C GLU A 108 -18.08 1.62 0.14
N ASP A 109 -17.47 2.80 -0.06
CA ASP A 109 -18.19 4.08 -0.15
C ASP A 109 -17.44 5.06 -1.05
N ALA A 110 -17.93 5.21 -2.27
CA ALA A 110 -17.32 6.10 -3.27
C ALA A 110 -17.51 7.60 -2.97
N SER A 111 -18.27 7.97 -1.94
CA SER A 111 -18.41 9.37 -1.50
C SER A 111 -17.22 9.84 -0.67
N VAL A 112 -16.48 8.92 -0.08
CA VAL A 112 -15.27 9.16 0.71
C VAL A 112 -14.06 8.50 0.04
N GLY A 113 -12.89 9.04 0.28
CA GLY A 113 -11.67 8.52 -0.32
C GLY A 113 -10.43 9.16 0.28
N LYS A 114 -9.31 8.87 -0.31
CA LYS A 114 -8.02 9.31 0.18
C LYS A 114 -7.09 9.60 -0.98
N ASP A 115 -6.23 10.60 -0.82
CA ASP A 115 -5.13 10.82 -1.73
C ASP A 115 -4.14 9.66 -1.64
N ARG A 116 -3.84 9.04 -2.78
CA ARG A 116 -2.98 7.85 -2.84
C ARG A 116 -2.04 7.90 -4.03
N PRO A 117 -0.85 7.32 -3.90
CA PRO A 117 -0.05 7.02 -5.06
C PRO A 117 -0.74 5.93 -5.90
N ALA A 118 -0.59 6.01 -7.20
CA ALA A 118 -1.11 5.03 -8.16
C ALA A 118 -0.15 4.90 -9.35
N VAL A 119 -0.04 3.70 -9.88
CA VAL A 119 0.72 3.42 -11.11
C VAL A 119 -0.17 3.67 -12.30
N VAL A 120 0.31 4.42 -13.27
CA VAL A 120 -0.34 4.59 -14.57
C VAL A 120 0.03 3.41 -15.47
N ILE A 121 -0.98 2.62 -15.86
CA ILE A 121 -0.80 1.41 -16.68
C ILE A 121 -0.95 1.72 -18.16
N GLY A 122 -1.88 2.60 -18.51
CA GLY A 122 -2.20 2.92 -19.89
C GLY A 122 -3.01 4.20 -19.99
N ALA A 123 -3.27 4.65 -21.23
CA ALA A 123 -4.03 5.85 -21.50
C ALA A 123 -5.13 5.59 -22.52
N GLN A 124 -6.28 6.25 -22.36
CA GLN A 124 -7.37 6.21 -23.32
C GLN A 124 -8.15 7.53 -23.32
N GLY A 125 -8.24 8.17 -24.48
CA GLY A 125 -8.93 9.45 -24.64
C GLY A 125 -8.20 10.58 -23.89
N ASP A 126 -8.91 11.24 -22.97
CA ASP A 126 -8.39 12.34 -22.14
C ASP A 126 -7.97 11.87 -20.72
N GLY A 127 -7.85 10.56 -20.52
CA GLY A 127 -7.51 10.03 -19.19
C GLY A 127 -6.67 8.77 -19.24
N VAL A 128 -6.35 8.31 -18.02
CA VAL A 128 -5.41 7.21 -17.78
C VAL A 128 -6.03 6.12 -16.93
N TYR A 129 -5.57 4.89 -17.14
CA TYR A 129 -5.85 3.74 -16.29
C TYR A 129 -4.80 3.64 -15.19
N ILE A 130 -5.26 3.54 -13.95
CA ILE A 130 -4.38 3.50 -12.78
C ILE A 130 -4.68 2.32 -11.89
N LEU A 131 -3.62 1.83 -11.21
CA LEU A 131 -3.70 0.87 -10.11
C LEU A 131 -3.19 1.52 -8.83
N GLN A 132 -3.97 1.40 -7.76
CA GLN A 132 -3.63 1.97 -6.45
C GLN A 132 -2.35 1.35 -5.88
N LEU A 133 -1.49 2.20 -5.29
CA LEU A 133 -0.33 1.81 -4.49
C LEU A 133 -0.61 1.95 -2.99
N THR A 134 0.09 1.16 -2.20
CA THR A 134 0.16 1.28 -0.74
C THR A 134 1.55 0.94 -0.23
N SER A 135 1.96 1.55 0.88
CA SER A 135 3.16 1.13 1.64
C SER A 135 2.79 0.33 2.90
N LYS A 136 1.54 -0.08 3.04
CA LYS A 136 1.11 -1.03 4.06
C LYS A 136 1.40 -2.44 3.55
N ASP A 137 2.08 -3.25 4.35
CA ASP A 137 2.34 -4.66 4.06
C ASP A 137 1.06 -5.48 4.26
N HIS A 138 0.53 -6.05 3.18
CA HIS A 138 -0.62 -6.95 3.16
C HIS A 138 -0.21 -8.42 3.01
N THR A 139 1.09 -8.70 2.86
CA THR A 139 1.60 -10.06 2.72
C THR A 139 1.28 -10.91 3.94
N ARG A 140 1.30 -10.32 5.14
CA ARG A 140 0.95 -11.01 6.40
C ARG A 140 -0.50 -11.45 6.47
N ASP A 141 -1.38 -10.69 5.84
CA ASP A 141 -2.84 -10.90 5.87
C ASP A 141 -3.36 -11.34 4.50
N ALA A 142 -2.48 -11.86 3.61
CA ALA A 142 -2.79 -12.16 2.22
C ALA A 142 -4.02 -13.08 2.05
N ALA A 143 -4.18 -14.08 2.92
CA ALA A 143 -5.34 -14.96 2.89
C ALA A 143 -6.64 -14.23 3.27
N GLN A 144 -6.59 -13.31 4.23
CA GLN A 144 -7.73 -12.48 4.62
C GLN A 144 -8.07 -11.46 3.55
N GLU A 145 -7.07 -10.83 2.95
CA GLU A 145 -7.25 -9.90 1.83
C GLU A 145 -7.86 -10.62 0.63
N ALA A 146 -7.35 -11.79 0.25
CA ALA A 146 -7.90 -12.61 -0.83
C ALA A 146 -9.34 -13.08 -0.55
N ALA A 147 -9.68 -13.44 0.69
CA ALA A 147 -11.04 -13.77 1.09
C ALA A 147 -12.01 -12.57 0.96
N ALA A 148 -11.48 -11.35 1.01
CA ALA A 148 -12.20 -10.11 0.77
C ALA A 148 -12.10 -9.63 -0.70
N GLY A 149 -11.57 -10.47 -1.61
CA GLY A 149 -11.39 -10.16 -3.04
C GLY A 149 -10.29 -9.13 -3.32
N ARG A 150 -9.37 -8.90 -2.39
CA ARG A 150 -8.28 -7.94 -2.57
C ARG A 150 -6.95 -8.67 -2.80
N TYR A 151 -6.26 -8.29 -3.87
CA TYR A 151 -5.02 -8.91 -4.30
C TYR A 151 -3.93 -7.83 -4.44
N TRP A 152 -2.79 -8.07 -3.80
CA TRP A 152 -1.68 -7.15 -3.74
C TRP A 152 -0.42 -7.77 -4.33
N PHE A 153 0.38 -6.96 -5.03
CA PHE A 153 1.64 -7.37 -5.65
C PHE A 153 2.77 -6.45 -5.18
N ASP A 154 3.79 -7.03 -4.56
CA ASP A 154 4.96 -6.30 -4.05
C ASP A 154 5.85 -5.85 -5.22
N ILE A 155 6.15 -4.55 -5.27
CA ILE A 155 7.04 -3.93 -6.25
C ILE A 155 8.34 -3.41 -5.64
N GLY A 156 8.58 -3.69 -4.35
CA GLY A 156 9.74 -3.19 -3.63
C GLY A 156 9.69 -1.69 -3.36
N SER A 157 10.87 -1.11 -3.13
CA SER A 157 11.05 0.31 -2.84
C SER A 157 11.57 1.07 -4.04
N GLY A 158 11.23 2.36 -4.15
CA GLY A 158 11.73 3.23 -5.19
C GLY A 158 11.42 4.71 -4.92
N ASP A 159 11.74 5.56 -5.87
CA ASP A 159 11.62 7.02 -5.76
C ASP A 159 10.17 7.52 -5.62
N TRP A 160 9.19 6.65 -5.85
CA TRP A 160 7.77 6.93 -5.63
C TRP A 160 7.37 7.05 -4.15
N ASP A 161 8.19 6.54 -3.23
CA ASP A 161 8.01 6.72 -1.79
C ASP A 161 9.21 7.48 -1.19
N SER A 162 9.01 8.71 -0.80
CA SER A 162 10.06 9.58 -0.22
C SER A 162 10.72 9.02 1.04
N LYS A 163 10.11 8.02 1.68
CA LYS A 163 10.64 7.32 2.85
C LYS A 163 11.33 6.00 2.48
N GLY A 164 11.35 5.63 1.20
CA GLY A 164 11.95 4.39 0.70
C GLY A 164 11.28 3.11 1.22
N ARG A 165 9.99 3.17 1.56
CA ARG A 165 9.26 2.00 2.04
C ARG A 165 8.90 1.09 0.88
N PRO A 166 8.89 -0.24 1.09
CA PRO A 166 8.30 -1.17 0.13
C PRO A 166 6.86 -0.79 -0.18
N SER A 167 6.45 -1.01 -1.39
CA SER A 167 5.10 -0.68 -1.87
C SER A 167 4.47 -1.88 -2.58
N GLU A 168 3.15 -1.97 -2.46
CA GLU A 168 2.35 -2.98 -3.13
C GLU A 168 1.33 -2.33 -4.05
N VAL A 169 1.08 -2.96 -5.20
CA VAL A 169 0.07 -2.58 -6.19
C VAL A 169 -1.17 -3.43 -6.02
N ARG A 170 -2.34 -2.83 -6.04
CA ARG A 170 -3.61 -3.53 -6.01
C ARG A 170 -3.99 -4.05 -7.40
N LEU A 171 -4.19 -5.36 -7.55
CA LEU A 171 -4.46 -6.00 -8.84
C LEU A 171 -5.94 -6.22 -9.15
N ASP A 172 -6.80 -6.31 -8.14
CA ASP A 172 -8.25 -6.59 -8.30
C ASP A 172 -9.08 -5.37 -8.67
N ARG A 173 -8.44 -4.19 -8.79
CA ARG A 173 -9.17 -2.94 -8.98
C ARG A 173 -8.43 -1.99 -9.89
N ALA A 174 -8.90 -1.86 -11.11
CA ALA A 174 -8.46 -0.82 -12.03
C ALA A 174 -9.40 0.40 -11.97
N LEU A 175 -8.83 1.59 -12.08
CA LEU A 175 -9.55 2.85 -12.10
C LEU A 175 -9.19 3.62 -13.36
N TRP A 176 -10.13 4.41 -13.87
CA TRP A 176 -9.86 5.40 -14.91
C TRP A 176 -10.07 6.81 -14.34
N VAL A 177 -9.20 7.73 -14.70
CA VAL A 177 -9.26 9.13 -14.27
C VAL A 177 -8.79 10.04 -15.40
N LYS A 178 -9.41 11.22 -15.57
CA LYS A 178 -8.88 12.23 -16.49
C LYS A 178 -7.46 12.65 -16.07
N ALA A 179 -6.56 12.82 -17.02
CA ALA A 179 -5.20 13.27 -16.75
C ALA A 179 -5.17 14.60 -15.97
N THR A 180 -6.11 15.50 -16.25
CA THR A 180 -6.27 16.80 -15.55
C THR A 180 -6.71 16.68 -14.08
N ASP A 181 -7.26 15.55 -13.66
CA ASP A 181 -7.71 15.31 -12.29
C ASP A 181 -6.64 14.60 -11.44
N VAL A 182 -5.53 14.24 -12.05
CA VAL A 182 -4.32 13.77 -11.36
C VAL A 182 -3.67 14.95 -10.69
N ARG A 183 -3.39 14.84 -9.41
CA ARG A 183 -2.95 15.99 -8.61
C ARG A 183 -1.49 16.32 -8.76
N ARG A 184 -0.66 15.34 -8.99
CA ARG A 184 0.76 15.52 -9.28
C ARG A 184 1.38 14.24 -9.83
N GLU A 185 2.40 14.43 -10.61
CA GLU A 185 3.36 13.44 -10.99
C GLU A 185 4.24 13.05 -9.80
N GLY A 186 4.54 11.78 -9.65
CA GLY A 186 5.37 11.25 -8.56
C GLY A 186 6.77 10.92 -9.03
N SER A 187 6.90 9.87 -9.83
CA SER A 187 8.18 9.39 -10.36
C SER A 187 7.95 8.44 -11.53
N ILE A 188 8.96 8.28 -12.38
CA ILE A 188 8.96 7.24 -13.41
C ILE A 188 9.32 5.89 -12.76
N LEU A 189 8.51 4.87 -13.02
CA LEU A 189 8.84 3.49 -12.68
C LEU A 189 9.93 2.95 -13.63
N PRO A 190 10.88 2.16 -13.14
CA PRO A 190 11.72 1.38 -14.03
C PRO A 190 10.86 0.49 -14.94
N LYS A 191 11.15 0.46 -16.24
CA LYS A 191 10.37 -0.33 -17.23
C LYS A 191 10.21 -1.79 -16.81
N ALA A 192 11.22 -2.39 -16.22
CA ALA A 192 11.17 -3.78 -15.73
C ALA A 192 10.12 -3.94 -14.61
N THR A 193 10.05 -3.00 -13.66
CA THR A 193 9.05 -3.01 -12.59
C THR A 193 7.64 -2.81 -13.14
N TRP A 194 7.47 -1.85 -14.07
CA TRP A 194 6.19 -1.64 -14.73
C TRP A 194 5.72 -2.90 -15.48
N GLN A 195 6.63 -3.58 -16.22
CA GLN A 195 6.29 -4.81 -16.92
C GLN A 195 5.87 -5.93 -15.96
N LEU A 196 6.54 -6.07 -14.82
CA LEU A 196 6.15 -7.05 -13.79
C LEU A 196 4.73 -6.77 -13.24
N ILE A 197 4.35 -5.51 -13.10
CA ILE A 197 3.00 -5.12 -12.68
C ILE A 197 1.97 -5.53 -13.73
N VAL A 198 2.24 -5.25 -15.01
CA VAL A 198 1.33 -5.60 -16.10
C VAL A 198 1.20 -7.12 -16.23
N ASP A 199 2.30 -7.86 -16.17
CA ASP A 199 2.31 -9.32 -16.19
C ASP A 199 1.51 -9.92 -15.02
N ALA A 200 1.65 -9.34 -13.82
CA ALA A 200 0.89 -9.76 -12.63
C ALA A 200 -0.60 -9.44 -12.77
N LEU A 201 -0.95 -8.29 -13.33
CA LEU A 201 -2.34 -7.90 -13.60
C LEU A 201 -2.99 -8.84 -14.63
N GLU A 202 -2.28 -9.17 -15.71
CA GLU A 202 -2.73 -10.13 -16.72
C GLU A 202 -2.96 -11.52 -16.12
N GLU A 203 -2.04 -12.00 -15.31
CA GLU A 203 -2.18 -13.29 -14.61
C GLU A 203 -3.35 -13.29 -13.64
N HIS A 204 -3.53 -12.18 -12.88
CA HIS A 204 -4.68 -12.01 -12.00
C HIS A 204 -6.00 -12.06 -12.77
N TYR A 205 -6.12 -11.28 -13.85
CA TYR A 205 -7.31 -11.26 -14.71
C TYR A 205 -7.61 -12.64 -15.32
N ARG A 206 -6.58 -13.35 -15.80
CA ARG A 206 -6.74 -14.70 -16.36
C ARG A 206 -7.22 -15.72 -15.32
N THR A 207 -6.87 -15.54 -14.06
CA THR A 207 -7.13 -16.53 -13.00
C THR A 207 -8.45 -16.27 -12.25
N HIS A 208 -8.82 -15.01 -12.06
CA HIS A 208 -9.96 -14.62 -11.25
C HIS A 208 -11.11 -14.00 -12.07
N GLY A 209 -10.81 -13.53 -13.29
CA GLY A 209 -11.73 -12.72 -14.06
C GLY A 209 -11.91 -11.33 -13.45
N GLU A 210 -12.99 -10.68 -13.77
CA GLU A 210 -13.46 -9.44 -13.14
C GLU A 210 -14.39 -9.74 -11.96
#